data_26a084b4c0dc0bebc30df87c9d136983
#
_entry.id   26a084b4c0dc0bebc30df87c9d136983
#
_cell.length_a   1.000
_cell.length_b   1.000
_cell.length_c   1.000
_cell.angle_alpha   90.00
_cell.angle_beta   90.00
_cell.angle_gamma   90.00
#
_symmetry.space_group_name_H-M   'P 1'
#
loop_
_entity.id
_entity.type
_entity.pdbx_description
1 polymer ?
#
loop_
_entity_poly.entity_id
_entity_poly.type
_entity_poly.pdbx_seq_one_letter_code
_entity_poly.pdbx_strand_id
1 'polypeptide(L)'
;MPDEDLVESFDDFYRGTSRRVLYQLYAMTGSASEAQDCVSEAYARAWQRWSAVRTYADPEAWVRTVARRVAVSRWRRARTAVQHLRRHGREQTTPAPGEDHTVLVAALRRITADQREAIVLHHLSGLSVGEVAAQTGVAVGTVKARLSRGRAALAAVIGDLDPTDLTTSSPAPSTTKDVHRA
;
A
#
# COMPACT_ATOMS: atom_id res chain seq x y z
N MET A 1 -22.36 -17.02 -19.72
CA MET A 1 -21.06 -17.57 -19.29
C MET A 1 -20.02 -16.50 -19.51
N PRO A 2 -19.19 -16.15 -18.54
CA PRO A 2 -18.02 -15.32 -18.85
C PRO A 2 -17.17 -16.10 -19.87
N ASP A 3 -16.63 -15.36 -20.84
CA ASP A 3 -15.75 -15.89 -21.87
C ASP A 3 -14.52 -16.49 -21.16
N GLU A 4 -14.21 -17.78 -21.40
CA GLU A 4 -13.09 -18.48 -20.75
C GLU A 4 -11.76 -17.72 -20.96
N ASP A 5 -11.57 -17.15 -22.14
CA ASP A 5 -10.41 -16.31 -22.49
C ASP A 5 -10.32 -15.06 -21.60
N LEU A 6 -11.45 -14.51 -21.16
CA LEU A 6 -11.44 -13.34 -20.26
C LEU A 6 -11.08 -13.74 -18.83
N VAL A 7 -11.51 -14.92 -18.39
CA VAL A 7 -11.20 -15.43 -17.04
C VAL A 7 -9.70 -15.74 -16.95
N GLU A 8 -9.17 -16.52 -17.91
CA GLU A 8 -7.76 -16.90 -17.94
C GLU A 8 -6.85 -15.67 -18.02
N SER A 9 -7.17 -14.73 -18.91
CA SER A 9 -6.44 -13.47 -19.06
C SER A 9 -6.45 -12.61 -17.79
N PHE A 10 -7.56 -12.59 -17.03
CA PHE A 10 -7.63 -11.87 -15.75
C PHE A 10 -6.81 -12.58 -14.67
N ASP A 11 -6.88 -13.89 -14.59
CA ASP A 11 -6.14 -14.68 -13.62
C ASP A 11 -4.64 -14.50 -13.77
N ASP A 12 -4.14 -14.50 -15.00
CA ASP A 12 -2.73 -14.24 -15.30
C ASP A 12 -2.33 -12.81 -14.91
N PHE A 13 -3.17 -11.84 -15.24
CA PHE A 13 -2.97 -10.46 -14.83
C PHE A 13 -2.93 -10.34 -13.29
N TYR A 14 -3.90 -10.94 -12.59
CA TYR A 14 -3.95 -10.92 -11.14
C TYR A 14 -2.69 -11.54 -10.51
N ARG A 15 -2.31 -12.74 -10.95
CA ARG A 15 -1.11 -13.44 -10.45
C ARG A 15 0.17 -12.63 -10.69
N GLY A 16 0.28 -11.99 -11.86
CA GLY A 16 1.46 -11.21 -12.24
C GLY A 16 1.60 -9.87 -11.52
N THR A 17 0.51 -9.29 -11.03
CA THR A 17 0.50 -7.89 -10.54
C THR A 17 0.08 -7.72 -9.08
N SER A 18 -0.75 -8.61 -8.54
CA SER A 18 -1.40 -8.42 -7.22
C SER A 18 -0.41 -8.25 -6.07
N ARG A 19 0.67 -9.03 -6.06
CA ARG A 19 1.70 -8.93 -5.00
C ARG A 19 2.39 -7.56 -5.02
N ARG A 20 2.72 -7.04 -6.19
CA ARG A 20 3.38 -5.74 -6.34
C ARG A 20 2.45 -4.60 -5.93
N VAL A 21 1.19 -4.63 -6.36
CA VAL A 21 0.18 -3.65 -5.96
C VAL A 21 -0.07 -3.71 -4.45
N LEU A 22 -0.17 -4.91 -3.87
CA LEU A 22 -0.33 -5.09 -2.43
C LEU A 22 0.83 -4.46 -1.64
N TYR A 23 2.07 -4.71 -2.07
CA TYR A 23 3.24 -4.13 -1.40
C TYR A 23 3.23 -2.60 -1.44
N GLN A 24 2.87 -2.01 -2.58
CA GLN A 24 2.76 -0.55 -2.71
C GLN A 24 1.68 0.03 -1.79
N LEU A 25 0.52 -0.63 -1.73
CA LEU A 25 -0.58 -0.20 -0.84
C LEU A 25 -0.19 -0.37 0.63
N TYR A 26 0.50 -1.46 0.99
CA TYR A 26 1.01 -1.66 2.34
C TYR A 26 2.01 -0.58 2.73
N ALA A 27 2.97 -0.25 1.86
CA ALA A 27 3.90 0.86 2.08
C ALA A 27 3.18 2.21 2.26
N MET A 28 2.05 2.41 1.59
CA MET A 28 1.26 3.64 1.67
C MET A 28 0.39 3.70 2.93
N THR A 29 -0.34 2.62 3.26
CA THR A 29 -1.27 2.59 4.39
C THR A 29 -0.58 2.30 5.71
N GLY A 30 0.49 1.49 5.67
CA GLY A 30 1.18 0.98 6.85
C GLY A 30 0.41 -0.13 7.57
N SER A 31 -0.68 -0.64 6.99
CA SER A 31 -1.52 -1.72 7.52
C SER A 31 -1.73 -2.80 6.48
N ALA A 32 -1.30 -4.02 6.79
CA ALA A 32 -1.42 -5.16 5.86
C ALA A 32 -2.90 -5.49 5.57
N SER A 33 -3.76 -5.51 6.59
CA SER A 33 -5.18 -5.77 6.42
C SER A 33 -5.87 -4.70 5.59
N GLU A 34 -5.60 -3.42 5.85
CA GLU A 34 -6.16 -2.31 5.07
C GLU A 34 -5.70 -2.35 3.61
N ALA A 35 -4.41 -2.63 3.39
CA ALA A 35 -3.87 -2.77 2.03
C ALA A 35 -4.53 -3.93 1.30
N GLN A 36 -4.66 -5.10 1.94
CA GLN A 36 -5.32 -6.28 1.37
C GLN A 36 -6.76 -5.99 0.97
N ASP A 37 -7.53 -5.33 1.84
CA ASP A 37 -8.91 -4.95 1.57
C ASP A 37 -9.03 -3.99 0.37
N CYS A 38 -8.16 -2.97 0.32
CA CYS A 38 -8.17 -2.00 -0.77
C CYS A 38 -7.78 -2.64 -2.11
N VAL A 39 -6.81 -3.55 -2.10
CA VAL A 39 -6.36 -4.29 -3.28
C VAL A 39 -7.44 -5.25 -3.75
N SER A 40 -8.05 -6.02 -2.85
CA SER A 40 -9.14 -6.94 -3.18
C SER A 40 -10.32 -6.20 -3.82
N GLU A 41 -10.71 -5.04 -3.27
CA GLU A 41 -11.77 -4.20 -3.84
C GLU A 41 -11.39 -3.66 -5.22
N ALA A 42 -10.11 -3.28 -5.43
CA ALA A 42 -9.65 -2.77 -6.72
C ALA A 42 -9.65 -3.86 -7.80
N TYR A 43 -9.19 -5.07 -7.48
CA TYR A 43 -9.23 -6.19 -8.42
C TYR A 43 -10.65 -6.67 -8.70
N ALA A 44 -11.55 -6.66 -7.72
CA ALA A 44 -12.96 -6.96 -7.95
C ALA A 44 -13.61 -5.97 -8.95
N ARG A 45 -13.28 -4.69 -8.83
CA ARG A 45 -13.71 -3.67 -9.81
C ARG A 45 -13.05 -3.84 -11.17
N ALA A 46 -11.79 -4.27 -11.22
CA ALA A 46 -11.10 -4.60 -12.47
C ALA A 46 -11.78 -5.77 -13.17
N TRP A 47 -12.11 -6.83 -12.44
CA TRP A 47 -12.85 -7.98 -12.95
C TRP A 47 -14.19 -7.60 -13.56
N GLN A 48 -14.99 -6.79 -12.84
CA GLN A 48 -16.29 -6.31 -13.35
C GLN A 48 -16.21 -5.52 -14.66
N ARG A 49 -15.03 -4.98 -14.98
CA ARG A 49 -14.78 -4.16 -16.18
C ARG A 49 -13.62 -4.69 -17.00
N TRP A 50 -13.31 -5.98 -16.88
CA TRP A 50 -12.08 -6.54 -17.44
C TRP A 50 -12.00 -6.38 -18.96
N SER A 51 -13.10 -6.55 -19.67
CA SER A 51 -13.16 -6.33 -21.13
C SER A 51 -12.63 -4.96 -21.55
N ALA A 52 -12.85 -3.93 -20.74
CA ALA A 52 -12.34 -2.57 -21.00
C ALA A 52 -10.94 -2.37 -20.37
N VAL A 53 -10.73 -2.80 -19.13
CA VAL A 53 -9.47 -2.55 -18.40
C VAL A 53 -8.28 -3.21 -19.08
N ARG A 54 -8.43 -4.42 -19.62
CA ARG A 54 -7.37 -5.13 -20.34
C ARG A 54 -6.87 -4.40 -21.58
N THR A 55 -7.66 -3.49 -22.16
CA THR A 55 -7.27 -2.72 -23.36
C THR A 55 -6.51 -1.43 -23.03
N TYR A 56 -6.36 -1.07 -21.75
CA TYR A 56 -5.59 0.11 -21.36
C TYR A 56 -4.09 -0.10 -21.59
N ALA A 57 -3.36 0.98 -21.83
CA ALA A 57 -1.92 0.94 -22.00
C ALA A 57 -1.20 0.38 -20.74
N ASP A 58 -1.74 0.61 -19.56
CA ASP A 58 -1.26 0.06 -18.28
C ASP A 58 -2.44 -0.31 -17.36
N PRO A 59 -2.95 -1.55 -17.47
CA PRO A 59 -4.03 -2.05 -16.60
C PRO A 59 -3.64 -2.06 -15.13
N GLU A 60 -2.36 -2.31 -14.80
CA GLU A 60 -1.86 -2.30 -13.43
C GLU A 60 -1.92 -0.89 -12.82
N ALA A 61 -1.54 0.15 -13.58
CA ALA A 61 -1.66 1.54 -13.12
C ALA A 61 -3.12 1.91 -12.82
N TRP A 62 -4.06 1.39 -13.60
CA TRP A 62 -5.48 1.59 -13.32
C TRP A 62 -5.89 0.95 -11.97
N VAL A 63 -5.53 -0.33 -11.75
CA VAL A 63 -5.81 -1.02 -10.47
C VAL A 63 -5.15 -0.29 -9.30
N ARG A 64 -3.89 0.08 -9.42
CA ARG A 64 -3.14 0.86 -8.44
C ARG A 64 -3.86 2.17 -8.07
N THR A 65 -4.35 2.88 -9.08
CA THR A 65 -5.11 4.13 -8.89
C THR A 65 -6.42 3.89 -8.15
N VAL A 66 -7.14 2.82 -8.50
CA VAL A 66 -8.39 2.45 -7.82
C VAL A 66 -8.13 2.08 -6.36
N ALA A 67 -7.15 1.19 -6.09
CA ALA A 67 -6.79 0.77 -4.75
C ALA A 67 -6.40 1.97 -3.87
N ARG A 68 -5.58 2.89 -4.40
CA ARG A 68 -5.22 4.14 -3.71
C ARG A 68 -6.44 5.00 -3.39
N ARG A 69 -7.35 5.18 -4.35
CA ARG A 69 -8.59 5.97 -4.12
C ARG A 69 -9.46 5.35 -3.03
N VAL A 70 -9.55 4.03 -2.98
CA VAL A 70 -10.25 3.30 -1.91
C VAL A 70 -9.60 3.59 -0.56
N ALA A 71 -8.27 3.46 -0.45
CA ALA A 71 -7.52 3.73 0.77
C ALA A 71 -7.71 5.19 1.25
N VAL A 72 -7.55 6.17 0.36
CA VAL A 72 -7.78 7.60 0.68
C VAL A 72 -9.22 7.86 1.13
N SER A 73 -10.21 7.23 0.47
CA SER A 73 -11.62 7.38 0.85
C SER A 73 -11.91 6.78 2.23
N ARG A 74 -11.33 5.60 2.55
CA ARG A 74 -11.44 4.96 3.87
C ARG A 74 -10.79 5.83 4.95
N TRP A 75 -9.59 6.33 4.69
CA TRP A 75 -8.88 7.21 5.62
C TRP A 75 -9.64 8.53 5.88
N ARG A 76 -10.21 9.18 4.84
CA ARG A 76 -11.03 10.38 5.02
C ARG A 76 -12.24 10.11 5.90
N ARG A 77 -12.95 9.00 5.67
CA ARG A 77 -14.12 8.59 6.48
C ARG A 77 -13.71 8.32 7.92
N ALA A 78 -12.62 7.59 8.15
CA ALA A 78 -12.09 7.32 9.48
C ALA A 78 -11.71 8.62 10.21
N ARG A 79 -11.03 9.56 9.51
CA ARG A 79 -10.66 10.86 10.08
C ARG A 79 -11.88 11.70 10.46
N THR A 80 -12.92 11.72 9.63
CA THR A 80 -14.18 12.42 9.95
C THR A 80 -14.87 11.78 11.16
N ALA A 81 -14.93 10.45 11.21
CA ALA A 81 -15.47 9.72 12.35
C ALA A 81 -14.70 10.01 13.64
N VAL A 82 -13.35 10.01 13.59
CA VAL A 82 -12.50 10.35 14.74
C VAL A 82 -12.69 11.81 15.18
N GLN A 83 -12.86 12.76 14.25
CA GLN A 83 -13.16 14.16 14.60
C GLN A 83 -14.53 14.30 15.29
N HIS A 84 -15.53 13.51 14.87
CA HIS A 84 -16.82 13.44 15.56
C HIS A 84 -16.69 12.78 16.93
N LEU A 85 -15.91 11.70 17.07
CA LEU A 85 -15.69 11.01 18.35
C LEU A 85 -14.84 11.84 19.32
N ARG A 86 -13.81 12.56 18.86
CA ARG A 86 -12.99 13.45 19.72
C ARG A 86 -13.81 14.56 20.36
N ARG A 87 -14.89 15.00 19.72
CA ARG A 87 -15.86 15.93 20.31
C ARG A 87 -16.69 15.28 21.41
N HIS A 88 -16.70 13.94 21.53
CA HIS A 88 -17.48 13.16 22.49
C HIS A 88 -16.62 12.25 23.39
N GLY A 89 -15.30 12.49 23.46
CA GLY A 89 -14.44 11.97 24.53
C GLY A 89 -14.13 10.47 24.52
N ARG A 90 -13.93 9.84 23.36
CA ARG A 90 -13.47 8.44 23.30
C ARG A 90 -12.19 8.32 22.49
N GLU A 91 -11.07 7.99 23.16
CA GLU A 91 -9.81 7.60 22.51
C GLU A 91 -9.99 6.25 21.80
N GLN A 92 -9.71 6.23 20.50
CA GLN A 92 -9.59 4.96 19.76
C GLN A 92 -8.13 4.55 19.78
N THR A 93 -7.88 3.39 20.36
CA THR A 93 -6.61 2.67 20.34
C THR A 93 -6.31 2.25 18.89
N THR A 94 -5.19 2.70 18.36
CA THR A 94 -4.65 2.22 17.08
C THR A 94 -4.32 0.74 17.22
N PRO A 95 -4.77 -0.15 16.33
CA PRO A 95 -4.40 -1.57 16.39
C PRO A 95 -2.89 -1.76 16.37
N ALA A 96 -2.41 -2.67 17.20
CA ALA A 96 -1.00 -3.05 17.24
C ALA A 96 -0.52 -3.57 15.87
N PRO A 97 0.74 -3.32 15.49
CA PRO A 97 1.30 -3.78 14.23
C PRO A 97 1.36 -5.31 14.19
N GLY A 98 0.83 -5.92 13.12
CA GLY A 98 1.07 -7.33 12.83
C GLY A 98 2.53 -7.58 12.42
N GLU A 99 2.99 -8.82 12.56
CA GLU A 99 4.39 -9.26 12.51
C GLU A 99 5.13 -9.08 11.15
N ASP A 100 4.49 -8.59 10.10
CA ASP A 100 5.07 -8.44 8.74
C ASP A 100 5.64 -7.04 8.46
N HIS A 101 6.23 -6.37 9.44
CA HIS A 101 6.82 -5.06 9.22
C HIS A 101 8.21 -5.14 8.60
N THR A 102 8.32 -4.92 7.29
CA THR A 102 9.61 -4.59 6.70
C THR A 102 10.06 -3.25 7.28
N VAL A 103 11.37 -3.12 7.57
CA VAL A 103 11.99 -1.88 8.08
C VAL A 103 11.55 -0.64 7.30
N LEU A 104 11.43 -0.77 5.98
CA LEU A 104 10.96 0.31 5.12
C LEU A 104 9.53 0.77 5.46
N VAL A 105 8.61 -0.17 5.69
CA VAL A 105 7.22 0.18 6.03
C VAL A 105 7.16 0.82 7.42
N ALA A 106 7.92 0.32 8.38
CA ALA A 106 8.04 0.92 9.71
C ALA A 106 8.57 2.36 9.63
N ALA A 107 9.62 2.60 8.85
CA ALA A 107 10.17 3.93 8.62
C ALA A 107 9.16 4.85 7.90
N LEU A 108 8.49 4.36 6.87
CA LEU A 108 7.46 5.12 6.16
C LEU A 108 6.27 5.51 7.04
N ARG A 109 5.95 4.73 8.06
CA ARG A 109 4.88 5.07 9.03
C ARG A 109 5.26 6.25 9.92
N ARG A 110 6.53 6.54 10.12
CA ARG A 110 7.02 7.65 10.97
C ARG A 110 7.00 9.01 10.27
N ILE A 111 6.83 9.06 8.95
CA ILE A 111 6.65 10.31 8.19
C ILE A 111 5.16 10.60 7.95
N THR A 112 4.85 11.85 7.56
CA THR A 112 3.45 12.24 7.34
C THR A 112 2.81 11.46 6.19
N ALA A 113 1.49 11.27 6.22
CA ALA A 113 0.76 10.55 5.18
C ALA A 113 0.98 11.14 3.78
N ASP A 114 1.00 12.46 3.66
CA ASP A 114 1.23 13.17 2.40
C ASP A 114 2.65 12.97 1.84
N GLN A 115 3.65 12.94 2.71
CA GLN A 115 5.04 12.67 2.34
C GLN A 115 5.20 11.22 1.91
N ARG A 116 4.62 10.29 2.66
CA ARG A 116 4.62 8.86 2.39
C ARG A 116 3.94 8.57 1.05
N GLU A 117 2.75 9.13 0.81
CA GLU A 117 2.06 8.98 -0.48
C GLU A 117 2.92 9.43 -1.65
N ALA A 118 3.54 10.61 -1.56
CA ALA A 118 4.41 11.11 -2.63
C ALA A 118 5.63 10.20 -2.85
N ILE A 119 6.27 9.71 -1.79
CA ILE A 119 7.44 8.80 -1.86
C ILE A 119 7.02 7.47 -2.49
N VAL A 120 5.94 6.86 -2.05
CA VAL A 120 5.48 5.56 -2.57
C VAL A 120 5.11 5.67 -4.04
N LEU A 121 4.35 6.69 -4.43
CA LEU A 121 3.95 6.88 -5.83
C LEU A 121 5.16 7.15 -6.74
N HIS A 122 6.12 7.95 -6.30
CA HIS A 122 7.28 8.29 -7.11
C HIS A 122 8.32 7.16 -7.15
N HIS A 123 8.73 6.63 -6.00
CA HIS A 123 9.86 5.70 -5.91
C HIS A 123 9.47 4.21 -6.02
N LEU A 124 8.31 3.82 -5.50
CA LEU A 124 7.85 2.42 -5.53
C LEU A 124 6.94 2.13 -6.74
N SER A 125 6.18 3.12 -7.20
CA SER A 125 5.30 2.98 -8.36
C SER A 125 5.90 3.54 -9.66
N GLY A 126 7.08 4.17 -9.59
CA GLY A 126 7.81 4.69 -10.76
C GLY A 126 7.16 5.89 -11.45
N LEU A 127 6.22 6.57 -10.79
CA LEU A 127 5.53 7.71 -11.39
C LEU A 127 6.41 8.96 -11.43
N SER A 128 6.35 9.68 -12.53
CA SER A 128 6.93 11.02 -12.62
C SER A 128 6.26 11.98 -11.65
N VAL A 129 6.93 13.08 -11.32
CA VAL A 129 6.37 14.12 -10.43
C VAL A 129 5.06 14.70 -11.00
N GLY A 130 4.96 14.81 -12.33
CA GLY A 130 3.74 15.26 -13.01
C GLY A 130 2.57 14.29 -12.84
N GLU A 131 2.83 12.98 -12.99
CA GLU A 131 1.82 11.93 -12.79
C GLU A 131 1.39 11.84 -11.33
N VAL A 132 2.33 11.98 -10.37
CA VAL A 132 1.99 12.06 -8.95
C VAL A 132 1.07 13.27 -8.69
N ALA A 133 1.37 14.43 -9.26
CA ALA A 133 0.53 15.62 -9.13
C ALA A 133 -0.88 15.38 -9.69
N ALA A 134 -0.99 14.80 -10.88
CA ALA A 134 -2.27 14.46 -11.50
C ALA A 134 -3.06 13.43 -10.67
N GLN A 135 -2.40 12.39 -10.14
CA GLN A 135 -3.07 11.38 -9.33
C GLN A 135 -3.52 11.88 -7.95
N THR A 136 -2.72 12.74 -7.32
CA THR A 136 -3.01 13.24 -5.96
C THR A 136 -3.89 14.49 -5.96
N GLY A 137 -4.02 15.16 -7.11
CA GLY A 137 -4.80 16.39 -7.26
C GLY A 137 -4.12 17.61 -6.61
N VAL A 138 -2.79 17.60 -6.48
CA VAL A 138 -2.02 18.74 -5.92
C VAL A 138 -1.06 19.30 -6.95
N ALA A 139 -0.61 20.55 -6.76
CA ALA A 139 0.33 21.20 -7.67
C ALA A 139 1.68 20.46 -7.70
N VAL A 140 2.36 20.47 -8.86
CA VAL A 140 3.70 19.90 -9.06
C VAL A 140 4.71 20.40 -8.02
N GLY A 141 4.68 21.69 -7.69
CA GLY A 141 5.52 22.28 -6.64
C GLY A 141 5.28 21.67 -5.26
N THR A 142 4.02 21.36 -4.95
CA THR A 142 3.63 20.68 -3.69
C THR A 142 4.19 19.26 -3.65
N VAL A 143 4.12 18.52 -4.76
CA VAL A 143 4.70 17.17 -4.85
C VAL A 143 6.22 17.22 -4.64
N LYS A 144 6.93 18.14 -5.31
CA LYS A 144 8.38 18.34 -5.13
C LYS A 144 8.73 18.63 -3.67
N ALA A 145 7.97 19.50 -3.01
CA ALA A 145 8.17 19.82 -1.60
C ALA A 145 7.89 18.62 -0.68
N ARG A 146 6.83 17.84 -0.95
CA ARG A 146 6.52 16.61 -0.21
C ARG A 146 7.63 15.56 -0.37
N LEU A 147 8.13 15.36 -1.58
CA LEU A 147 9.25 14.45 -1.87
C LEU A 147 10.54 14.88 -1.16
N SER A 148 10.90 16.15 -1.23
CA SER A 148 12.10 16.68 -0.58
C SER A 148 12.04 16.49 0.94
N ARG A 149 10.97 16.99 1.57
CA ARG A 149 10.78 16.87 3.03
C ARG A 149 10.60 15.44 3.48
N GLY A 150 9.89 14.62 2.69
CA GLY A 150 9.69 13.21 2.99
C GLY A 150 10.99 12.40 2.95
N ARG A 151 11.87 12.67 1.97
CA ARG A 151 13.19 12.03 1.92
C ARG A 151 14.08 12.43 3.10
N ALA A 152 14.09 13.70 3.46
CA ALA A 152 14.85 14.16 4.62
C ALA A 152 14.34 13.53 5.94
N ALA A 153 13.02 13.49 6.12
CA ALA A 153 12.41 12.87 7.28
C ALA A 153 12.65 11.35 7.32
N LEU A 154 12.60 10.67 6.17
CA LEU A 154 12.86 9.23 6.09
C LEU A 154 14.33 8.91 6.37
N ALA A 155 15.25 9.72 5.87
CA ALA A 155 16.69 9.58 6.16
C ALA A 155 16.98 9.72 7.66
N ALA A 156 16.36 10.69 8.33
CA ALA A 156 16.48 10.85 9.78
C ALA A 156 15.94 9.62 10.53
N VAL A 157 14.77 9.13 10.14
CA VAL A 157 14.17 7.93 10.75
C VAL A 157 15.05 6.70 10.57
N ILE A 158 15.62 6.50 9.37
CA ILE A 158 16.50 5.34 9.09
C ILE A 158 17.82 5.48 9.85
N GLY A 159 18.35 6.69 9.99
CA GLY A 159 19.55 6.94 10.78
C GLY A 159 19.38 6.69 12.28
N ASP A 160 18.15 6.81 12.78
CA ASP A 160 17.80 6.53 14.18
C ASP A 160 17.43 5.04 14.44
N LEU A 161 17.34 4.22 13.38
CA LEU A 161 17.07 2.78 13.53
C LEU A 161 18.36 2.07 13.94
N ASP A 162 18.31 1.34 15.04
CA ASP A 162 19.42 0.50 15.49
C ASP A 162 19.67 -0.61 14.43
N PRO A 163 20.94 -0.89 14.06
CA PRO A 163 21.26 -2.01 13.16
C PRO A 163 20.69 -3.35 13.61
N THR A 164 20.39 -3.52 14.88
CA THR A 164 19.79 -4.73 15.45
C THR A 164 18.33 -4.91 15.05
N ASP A 165 17.59 -3.81 14.81
CA ASP A 165 16.20 -3.84 14.33
C ASP A 165 16.10 -4.30 12.86
N LEU A 166 17.21 -4.26 12.12
CA LEU A 166 17.30 -4.67 10.72
C LEU A 166 17.44 -6.19 10.54
N THR A 167 17.78 -6.92 11.61
CA THR A 167 18.19 -8.33 11.53
C THR A 167 17.13 -9.32 12.03
N THR A 168 16.02 -8.85 12.62
CA THR A 168 15.05 -9.72 13.32
C THR A 168 13.94 -10.27 12.40
N SER A 169 14.09 -10.22 11.08
CA SER A 169 13.07 -10.72 10.13
C SER A 169 13.64 -11.81 9.21
N SER A 170 14.27 -12.85 9.80
CA SER A 170 14.47 -14.11 9.07
C SER A 170 13.57 -15.17 9.70
N PRO A 171 12.60 -15.75 8.97
CA PRO A 171 11.85 -16.87 9.51
C PRO A 171 12.80 -18.05 9.68
N ALA A 172 12.91 -18.54 10.91
CA ALA A 172 13.61 -19.79 11.19
C ALA A 172 12.99 -20.92 10.35
N PRO A 173 13.81 -21.81 9.75
CA PRO A 173 13.29 -22.95 9.02
C PRO A 173 12.55 -23.85 10.02
N SER A 174 11.26 -24.07 9.77
CA SER A 174 10.44 -25.06 10.48
C SER A 174 11.05 -26.44 10.27
N THR A 175 11.77 -26.91 11.29
CA THR A 175 12.28 -28.28 11.36
C THR A 175 11.06 -29.19 11.51
N THR A 176 10.64 -29.78 10.40
CA THR A 176 9.71 -30.93 10.40
C THR A 176 10.38 -32.06 11.14
N LYS A 177 9.96 -32.29 12.37
CA LYS A 177 10.33 -33.47 13.14
C LYS A 177 9.56 -34.66 12.60
N ASP A 178 10.26 -35.48 11.83
CA ASP A 178 9.86 -36.87 11.56
C ASP A 178 9.48 -37.55 12.88
N VAL A 179 8.23 -37.94 13.01
CA VAL A 179 7.81 -38.94 14.00
C VAL A 179 7.47 -40.20 13.22
N HIS A 180 8.52 -40.96 12.95
CA HIS A 180 8.37 -42.38 12.61
C HIS A 180 8.67 -43.15 13.88
N ARG A 181 7.70 -43.78 14.49
CA ARG A 181 7.87 -45.05 15.19
C ARG A 181 6.57 -45.67 15.74
N ALA A 182 6.41 -46.87 15.33
CA ALA A 182 5.72 -48.07 15.83
C ALA A 182 4.25 -48.22 15.52
#